data_3b02745e6bcd62cf6f10ebb4a3ba18c0
#
_entry.id   3b02745e6bcd62cf6f10ebb4a3ba18c0
#
_cell.length_a   1.000
_cell.length_b   1.000
_cell.length_c   1.000
_cell.angle_alpha   90.00
_cell.angle_beta   90.00
_cell.angle_gamma   90.00
#
_symmetry.space_group_name_H-M   'P 1'
#
loop_
_entity.id
_entity.type
_entity.pdbx_description
1 polymer ?
#
loop_
_entity_poly.entity_id
_entity_poly.type
_entity_poly.pdbx_seq_one_letter_code
_entity_poly.pdbx_strand_id
1 'polypeptide(L)'
;TTSELATHVKDKIDEWNIDNIYIDSAAQQVKADFAYDYDIYCENAIKSVNDGIAALQVLIEKDNLYFDTEGGAHTYSAMTSYKWNPNTEKPKPIHDWCSHPCDAMRYAIYSHQKMSNISVYA
;
A
#
# COMPACT_ATOMS: atom_id res chain seq x y z
N THR A 1 -11.28 5.48 15.39
CA THR A 1 -11.47 6.93 15.09
C THR A 1 -10.30 7.47 14.29
N THR A 2 -10.49 8.60 13.65
CA THR A 2 -9.41 9.29 12.94
C THR A 2 -8.29 9.68 13.88
N SER A 3 -8.62 10.13 15.09
CA SER A 3 -7.65 10.49 16.13
C SER A 3 -6.78 9.30 16.55
N GLU A 4 -7.37 8.17 16.79
CA GLU A 4 -6.65 6.93 17.14
C GLU A 4 -5.74 6.47 16.01
N LEU A 5 -6.24 6.49 14.78
CA LEU A 5 -5.48 6.15 13.59
C LEU A 5 -4.29 7.10 13.41
N ALA A 6 -4.53 8.40 13.54
CA ALA A 6 -3.47 9.41 13.41
C ALA A 6 -2.37 9.23 14.45
N THR A 7 -2.73 8.93 15.69
CA THR A 7 -1.77 8.66 16.76
C THR A 7 -0.90 7.44 16.41
N HIS A 8 -1.53 6.38 15.94
CA HIS A 8 -0.82 5.17 15.53
C HIS A 8 0.15 5.45 14.37
N VAL A 9 -0.31 6.19 13.36
CA VAL A 9 0.51 6.56 12.20
C VAL A 9 1.70 7.43 12.63
N LYS A 10 1.47 8.42 13.49
CA LYS A 10 2.54 9.26 14.05
C LYS A 10 3.61 8.44 14.76
N ASP A 11 3.20 7.49 15.57
CA ASP A 11 4.12 6.61 16.27
C ASP A 11 4.99 5.80 15.28
N LYS A 12 4.40 5.33 14.20
CA LYS A 12 5.13 4.59 13.16
C LYS A 12 6.05 5.48 12.34
N ILE A 13 5.65 6.72 12.05
CA ILE A 13 6.50 7.70 11.38
C ILE A 13 7.78 7.90 12.19
N ASP A 14 7.65 8.09 13.49
CA ASP A 14 8.78 8.32 14.38
C ASP A 14 9.63 7.06 14.56
N GLU A 15 9.00 5.92 14.77
CA GLU A 15 9.68 4.64 15.01
C GLU A 15 10.49 4.18 13.80
N TRP A 16 9.94 4.33 12.59
CA TRP A 16 10.54 3.81 11.37
C TRP A 16 11.12 4.89 10.46
N ASN A 17 11.08 6.14 10.86
CA ASN A 17 11.55 7.27 10.07
C ASN A 17 10.94 7.29 8.67
N ILE A 18 9.60 7.24 8.63
CA ILE A 18 8.85 7.15 7.38
C ILE A 18 8.91 8.48 6.60
N ASP A 19 9.26 8.41 5.33
CA ASP A 19 9.33 9.58 4.44
C ASP A 19 8.06 9.77 3.61
N ASN A 20 7.40 8.69 3.20
CA ASN A 20 6.26 8.76 2.29
C ASN A 20 5.10 7.90 2.80
N ILE A 21 3.89 8.42 2.70
CA ILE A 21 2.66 7.72 3.10
C ILE A 21 1.68 7.80 1.94
N TYR A 22 1.13 6.66 1.56
CA TYR A 22 0.15 6.57 0.47
C TYR A 22 -1.19 6.15 1.03
N ILE A 23 -2.24 6.86 0.64
CA ILE A 23 -3.59 6.62 1.13
C ILE A 23 -4.54 6.37 -0.04
N ASP A 24 -5.54 5.53 0.19
CA ASP A 24 -6.60 5.33 -0.80
C ASP A 24 -7.26 6.67 -1.15
N SER A 25 -7.33 6.98 -2.45
CA SER A 25 -7.92 8.23 -2.92
C SER A 25 -9.40 8.39 -2.56
N ALA A 26 -10.09 7.33 -2.16
CA ALA A 26 -11.45 7.40 -1.64
C ALA A 26 -11.51 7.98 -0.22
N ALA A 27 -10.40 8.00 0.51
CA ALA A 27 -10.34 8.46 1.90
C ALA A 27 -9.91 9.95 2.02
N GLN A 28 -10.54 10.82 1.23
CA GLN A 28 -10.14 12.24 1.18
C GLN A 28 -10.38 12.99 2.49
N GLN A 29 -11.43 12.62 3.24
CA GLN A 29 -11.68 13.25 4.54
C GLN A 29 -10.59 12.92 5.55
N VAL A 30 -10.19 11.65 5.62
CA VAL A 30 -9.09 11.23 6.51
C VAL A 30 -7.79 11.93 6.10
N LYS A 31 -7.52 12.01 4.80
CA LYS A 31 -6.34 12.71 4.28
C LYS A 31 -6.31 14.17 4.72
N ALA A 32 -7.45 14.86 4.61
CA ALA A 32 -7.58 16.27 5.02
C ALA A 32 -7.40 16.44 6.53
N ASP A 33 -8.05 15.59 7.32
CA ASP A 33 -7.95 15.62 8.78
C ASP A 33 -6.51 15.38 9.25
N PHE A 34 -5.82 14.44 8.61
CA PHE A 34 -4.42 14.15 8.90
C PHE A 34 -3.54 15.39 8.65
N ALA A 35 -3.75 16.08 7.55
CA ALA A 35 -2.97 17.28 7.22
C ALA A 35 -3.27 18.44 8.17
N TYR A 36 -4.55 18.72 8.40
CA TYR A 36 -4.96 19.87 9.20
C TYR A 36 -4.76 19.69 10.70
N ASP A 37 -5.10 18.52 11.22
CA ASP A 37 -5.15 18.30 12.67
C ASP A 37 -3.90 17.63 13.22
N TYR A 38 -3.16 16.90 12.40
CA TYR A 38 -2.06 16.04 12.87
C TYR A 38 -0.73 16.26 12.17
N ASP A 39 -0.69 17.16 11.19
CA ASP A 39 0.53 17.43 10.42
C ASP A 39 1.10 16.16 9.76
N ILE A 40 0.21 15.31 9.29
CA ILE A 40 0.55 14.10 8.53
C ILE A 40 0.11 14.32 7.09
N TYR A 41 1.07 14.23 6.16
CA TYR A 41 0.82 14.48 4.73
C TYR A 41 0.90 13.17 3.95
N CYS A 42 -0.20 12.84 3.26
CA CYS A 42 -0.31 11.62 2.48
C CYS A 42 -0.42 11.94 0.99
N GLU A 43 0.16 11.06 0.18
CA GLU A 43 -0.04 11.07 -1.27
C GLU A 43 -1.20 10.14 -1.62
N ASN A 44 -1.97 10.47 -2.65
CA ASN A 44 -2.99 9.56 -3.16
C ASN A 44 -2.32 8.34 -3.78
N ALA A 45 -2.73 7.16 -3.37
CA ALA A 45 -2.23 5.93 -3.95
C ALA A 45 -2.70 5.77 -5.40
N ILE A 46 -1.85 5.20 -6.24
CA ILE A 46 -2.21 4.73 -7.56
C ILE A 46 -2.86 3.36 -7.38
N LYS A 47 -4.13 3.23 -7.81
CA LYS A 47 -4.97 2.08 -7.45
C LYS A 47 -5.10 1.04 -8.56
N SER A 48 -4.30 1.12 -9.62
CA SER A 48 -4.31 0.13 -10.71
C SER A 48 -4.05 -1.27 -10.18
N VAL A 49 -5.01 -2.17 -10.34
CA VAL A 49 -4.92 -3.52 -9.76
C VAL A 49 -3.96 -4.38 -10.56
N ASN A 50 -4.25 -4.60 -11.83
CA ASN A 50 -3.46 -5.55 -12.64
C ASN A 50 -2.04 -5.05 -12.91
N ASP A 51 -1.86 -3.77 -13.20
CA ASP A 51 -0.52 -3.18 -13.39
C ASP A 51 0.29 -3.21 -12.08
N GLY A 52 -0.36 -2.92 -10.97
CA GLY A 52 0.30 -2.97 -9.67
C GLY A 52 0.70 -4.38 -9.26
N ILE A 53 -0.16 -5.37 -9.51
CA ILE A 53 0.16 -6.78 -9.25
C ILE A 53 1.33 -7.21 -10.14
N ALA A 54 1.33 -6.84 -11.42
CA ALA A 54 2.42 -7.16 -12.33
C ALA A 54 3.75 -6.58 -11.85
N ALA A 55 3.74 -5.34 -11.35
CA ALA A 55 4.94 -4.70 -10.80
C ALA A 55 5.48 -5.45 -9.57
N LEU A 56 4.59 -5.89 -8.67
CA LEU A 56 4.99 -6.70 -7.52
C LEU A 56 5.55 -8.06 -7.93
N GLN A 57 4.95 -8.71 -8.92
CA GLN A 57 5.44 -9.98 -9.45
C GLN A 57 6.87 -9.85 -10.00
N VAL A 58 7.18 -8.76 -10.67
CA VAL A 58 8.55 -8.50 -11.15
C VAL A 58 9.53 -8.39 -9.99
N LEU A 59 9.16 -7.68 -8.92
CA LEU A 59 10.00 -7.58 -7.73
C LEU A 59 10.24 -8.94 -7.07
N ILE A 60 9.20 -9.76 -6.99
CA ILE A 60 9.29 -11.11 -6.42
C ILE A 60 10.21 -11.99 -7.27
N GLU A 61 10.05 -11.98 -8.58
CA GLU A 61 10.88 -12.77 -9.51
C GLU A 61 12.36 -12.41 -9.43
N LYS A 62 12.65 -11.13 -9.17
CA LYS A 62 14.02 -10.63 -9.07
C LYS A 62 14.59 -10.67 -7.65
N ASP A 63 13.88 -11.26 -6.71
CA ASP A 63 14.25 -11.28 -5.29
C ASP A 63 14.50 -9.88 -4.70
N ASN A 64 13.70 -8.90 -5.13
CA ASN A 64 13.81 -7.50 -4.68
C ASN A 64 12.69 -7.09 -3.72
N LEU A 65 11.90 -8.03 -3.23
CA LEU A 65 10.84 -7.78 -2.26
C LEU A 65 11.08 -8.62 -1.01
N TYR A 66 11.15 -7.95 0.14
CA TYR A 66 11.45 -8.59 1.42
C TYR A 66 10.37 -8.25 2.43
N PHE A 67 10.08 -9.20 3.31
CA PHE A 67 9.13 -9.01 4.40
C PHE A 67 9.85 -9.17 5.73
N ASP A 68 9.62 -8.23 6.64
CA ASP A 68 10.09 -8.40 8.00
C ASP A 68 9.43 -9.63 8.63
N THR A 69 10.20 -10.46 9.32
CA THR A 69 9.72 -11.75 9.82
C THR A 69 8.63 -11.62 10.88
N GLU A 70 8.61 -10.52 11.62
CA GLU A 70 7.58 -10.25 12.63
C GLU A 70 6.51 -9.29 12.09
N GLY A 71 6.90 -8.07 11.74
CA GLY A 71 5.97 -7.04 11.32
C GLY A 71 5.32 -7.29 9.95
N GLY A 72 6.01 -8.00 9.07
CA GLY A 72 5.52 -8.32 7.73
C GLY A 72 4.80 -9.65 7.60
N ALA A 73 4.69 -10.46 8.67
CA ALA A 73 4.18 -11.82 8.61
C ALA A 73 2.75 -11.90 8.08
N HIS A 74 1.86 -11.03 8.54
CA HIS A 74 0.46 -11.01 8.11
C HIS A 74 0.34 -10.66 6.62
N THR A 75 1.05 -9.66 6.16
CA THR A 75 1.05 -9.25 4.74
C THR A 75 1.65 -10.34 3.87
N TYR A 76 2.71 -11.00 4.31
CA TYR A 76 3.31 -12.13 3.60
C TYR A 76 2.31 -13.28 3.44
N SER A 77 1.60 -13.64 4.52
CA SER A 77 0.55 -14.67 4.47
C SER A 77 -0.57 -14.30 3.51
N ALA A 78 -1.00 -13.03 3.53
CA ALA A 78 -2.03 -12.55 2.62
C ALA A 78 -1.56 -12.63 1.15
N MET A 79 -0.34 -12.21 0.87
CA MET A 79 0.22 -12.25 -0.48
C MET A 79 0.30 -13.68 -1.02
N THR A 80 0.75 -14.63 -0.21
CA THR A 80 0.90 -16.03 -0.64
C THR A 80 -0.43 -16.75 -0.77
N SER A 81 -1.51 -16.22 -0.19
CA SER A 81 -2.87 -16.76 -0.27
C SER A 81 -3.79 -16.02 -1.24
N TYR A 82 -3.32 -14.93 -1.81
CA TYR A 82 -4.09 -14.09 -2.74
C TYR A 82 -4.26 -14.81 -4.08
N LYS A 83 -5.48 -14.83 -4.60
CA LYS A 83 -5.81 -15.63 -5.79
C LYS A 83 -6.67 -14.83 -6.77
N TRP A 84 -6.52 -15.16 -8.04
CA TRP A 84 -7.42 -14.70 -9.08
C TRP A 84 -8.79 -15.35 -8.93
N ASN A 85 -9.85 -14.59 -9.23
CA ASN A 85 -11.21 -15.11 -9.23
C ASN A 85 -11.47 -15.84 -10.56
N PRO A 86 -11.75 -17.15 -10.53
CA PRO A 86 -11.97 -17.92 -11.75
C PRO A 86 -13.33 -17.65 -12.41
N ASN A 87 -14.22 -16.93 -11.73
CA ASN A 87 -15.61 -16.68 -12.18
C ASN A 87 -15.80 -15.33 -12.85
N THR A 88 -14.74 -14.55 -13.08
CA THR A 88 -14.82 -13.25 -13.74
C THR A 88 -14.28 -13.34 -15.17
N GLU A 89 -14.86 -12.58 -16.09
CA GLU A 89 -14.41 -12.53 -17.48
C GLU A 89 -13.03 -11.88 -17.60
N LYS A 90 -12.82 -10.79 -16.87
CA LYS A 90 -11.53 -10.09 -16.82
C LYS A 90 -10.77 -10.52 -15.57
N PRO A 91 -9.43 -10.62 -15.63
CA PRO A 91 -8.63 -10.96 -14.46
C PRO A 91 -8.92 -10.00 -13.29
N LYS A 92 -9.34 -10.58 -12.18
CA LYS A 92 -9.66 -9.86 -10.96
C LYS A 92 -9.39 -10.76 -9.76
N PRO A 93 -8.72 -10.24 -8.72
CA PRO A 93 -8.50 -11.03 -7.50
C PRO A 93 -9.80 -11.33 -6.75
N ILE A 94 -9.82 -12.44 -6.02
CA ILE A 94 -10.89 -12.74 -5.09
C ILE A 94 -10.86 -11.71 -3.96
N HIS A 95 -12.05 -11.19 -3.59
CA HIS A 95 -12.17 -10.30 -2.43
C HIS A 95 -12.39 -11.13 -1.17
N ASP A 96 -11.36 -11.20 -0.34
CA ASP A 96 -11.38 -11.94 0.93
C ASP A 96 -10.45 -11.26 1.96
N TRP A 97 -10.03 -12.00 2.99
CA TRP A 97 -9.14 -11.47 4.03
C TRP A 97 -7.77 -11.01 3.49
N CYS A 98 -7.35 -11.50 2.32
CA CYS A 98 -6.09 -11.11 1.69
C CYS A 98 -6.16 -9.73 1.04
N SER A 99 -7.35 -9.26 0.70
CA SER A 99 -7.55 -8.08 -0.13
C SER A 99 -6.97 -6.81 0.48
N HIS A 100 -7.30 -6.50 1.73
CA HIS A 100 -6.84 -5.26 2.37
C HIS A 100 -5.32 -5.23 2.57
N PRO A 101 -4.67 -6.27 3.10
CA PRO A 101 -3.21 -6.27 3.19
C PRO A 101 -2.52 -6.17 1.82
N CYS A 102 -3.02 -6.88 0.82
CA CYS A 102 -2.46 -6.84 -0.53
C CYS A 102 -2.69 -5.49 -1.21
N ASP A 103 -3.85 -4.88 -1.02
CA ASP A 103 -4.12 -3.53 -1.53
C ASP A 103 -3.18 -2.50 -0.90
N ALA A 104 -2.99 -2.55 0.42
CA ALA A 104 -2.09 -1.63 1.12
C ALA A 104 -0.65 -1.78 0.62
N MET A 105 -0.17 -3.00 0.46
CA MET A 105 1.16 -3.29 -0.07
C MET A 105 1.31 -2.76 -1.49
N ARG A 106 0.34 -3.03 -2.35
CA ARG A 106 0.34 -2.56 -3.74
C ARG A 106 0.32 -1.04 -3.81
N TYR A 107 -0.51 -0.38 -2.99
CA TYR A 107 -0.57 1.08 -2.94
C TYR A 107 0.79 1.67 -2.60
N ALA A 108 1.42 1.17 -1.56
CA ALA A 108 2.71 1.69 -1.13
C ALA A 108 3.79 1.47 -2.20
N ILE A 109 3.95 0.26 -2.66
CA ILE A 109 5.07 -0.12 -3.53
C ILE A 109 4.88 0.43 -4.94
N TYR A 110 3.73 0.20 -5.56
CA TYR A 110 3.49 0.65 -6.93
C TYR A 110 3.45 2.18 -7.04
N SER A 111 2.77 2.85 -6.10
CA SER A 111 2.73 4.31 -6.08
C SER A 111 4.12 4.90 -5.89
N HIS A 112 4.90 4.33 -4.97
CA HIS A 112 6.26 4.81 -4.73
C HIS A 112 7.16 4.62 -5.95
N GLN A 113 7.09 3.48 -6.62
CA GLN A 113 7.84 3.24 -7.86
C GLN A 113 7.51 4.30 -8.92
N LYS A 114 6.24 4.58 -9.14
CA LYS A 114 5.78 5.53 -10.16
C LYS A 114 6.18 6.96 -9.82
N MET A 115 5.97 7.39 -8.58
CA MET A 115 6.27 8.74 -8.15
C MET A 115 7.77 9.00 -8.05
N SER A 116 8.55 8.01 -7.58
CA SER A 116 10.01 8.12 -7.51
C SER A 116 10.63 8.20 -8.91
N ASN A 117 10.12 7.43 -9.89
CA ASN A 117 10.60 7.50 -11.27
C ASN A 117 10.32 8.86 -11.89
N ILE A 118 9.15 9.45 -11.62
CA ILE A 118 8.81 10.80 -12.05
C ILE A 118 9.77 11.81 -11.42
N SER A 119 10.07 11.67 -10.14
CA SER A 119 10.98 12.57 -9.42
C SER A 119 12.41 12.50 -9.95
N VAL A 120 12.86 11.34 -10.38
CA VAL A 120 14.23 11.16 -10.95
C VAL A 120 14.39 11.92 -12.26
N TYR A 121 13.34 12.04 -13.06
CA TYR A 121 13.41 12.66 -14.39
C TYR A 121 12.84 14.08 -14.43
N ALA A 122 12.28 14.54 -13.34
CA ALA A 122 11.79 15.90 -13.23
C ALA A 122 12.93 16.86 -12.84
#